data_fb9a8778d9524befd3db15bacecda67a
#
_entry.id   fb9a8778d9524befd3db15bacecda67a
#
_cell.length_a   1.000
_cell.length_b   1.000
_cell.length_c   1.000
_cell.angle_alpha   90.00
_cell.angle_beta   90.00
_cell.angle_gamma   90.00
#
_symmetry.space_group_name_H-M   'P 1'
#
loop_
_entity.id
_entity.type
_entity.pdbx_description
1 polymer ?
#
loop_
_entity_poly.entity_id
_entity_poly.type
_entity_poly.pdbx_seq_one_letter_code
_entity_poly.pdbx_strand_id
1 'polypeptide(L)'
;QQDLDAEVEKKNGSDPELHKIDTEKTRIILNVTDELTSSALEGAVFTVANRRTGTTQTVATDGSGQIRLTDLDKSTTYLIREQQAPENYRPDDTDHTVIVAADGRIDGAGSTTLDITNRLLRVSISAVDTVLRSNTEGEQLSLYNEQDQLIRSWTSSDSGQLFTDLTEGSYYVVRGKADSANARKYPFTVQDTASTQNWTVPVFTLRSGVALAVLAVVAVGAVWLLVFLWGVLARRRKARKAAAAQDETLDQSENKS
;
A
#
# COMPACT_ATOMS: atom_id res chain seq x y z
N GLN A 1 69.99 -19.94 -35.05
CA GLN A 1 69.21 -18.67 -35.07
C GLN A 1 67.77 -18.84 -35.50
N GLN A 2 67.51 -19.75 -36.48
CA GLN A 2 66.13 -20.03 -36.93
C GLN A 2 65.27 -20.73 -35.89
N ASP A 3 65.87 -21.53 -34.96
CA ASP A 3 65.10 -22.20 -33.89
C ASP A 3 64.74 -21.26 -32.74
N LEU A 4 65.54 -20.20 -32.53
CA LEU A 4 65.23 -19.18 -31.49
C LEU A 4 64.12 -18.22 -31.95
N ASP A 5 64.06 -17.89 -33.24
CA ASP A 5 63.04 -17.02 -33.79
C ASP A 5 61.67 -17.74 -33.85
N ALA A 6 61.64 -19.05 -34.07
CA ALA A 6 60.43 -19.87 -34.03
C ALA A 6 59.87 -20.03 -32.58
N GLU A 7 60.73 -20.02 -31.56
CA GLU A 7 60.34 -20.11 -30.17
C GLU A 7 59.83 -18.76 -29.62
N VAL A 8 60.39 -17.65 -30.14
CA VAL A 8 59.93 -16.29 -29.82
C VAL A 8 58.56 -16.00 -30.48
N GLU A 9 58.31 -16.44 -31.70
CA GLU A 9 56.99 -16.33 -32.35
C GLU A 9 55.93 -17.21 -31.68
N LYS A 10 56.33 -18.36 -31.14
CA LYS A 10 55.42 -19.25 -30.38
C LYS A 10 55.07 -18.69 -29.00
N LYS A 11 55.88 -17.82 -28.42
CA LYS A 11 55.63 -17.14 -27.18
C LYS A 11 54.79 -15.88 -27.31
N ASN A 12 54.80 -15.28 -28.53
CA ASN A 12 53.93 -14.13 -28.88
C ASN A 12 52.64 -14.50 -29.56
N GLY A 13 52.47 -15.80 -29.89
CA GLY A 13 51.22 -16.31 -30.43
C GLY A 13 50.14 -16.33 -29.37
N SER A 14 49.28 -15.37 -29.48
CA SER A 14 47.95 -15.24 -28.91
C SER A 14 47.51 -16.52 -28.17
N ASP A 15 47.75 -16.55 -26.85
CA ASP A 15 47.03 -17.43 -25.96
C ASP A 15 45.57 -16.94 -25.96
N PRO A 16 44.62 -17.75 -26.50
CA PRO A 16 43.19 -17.35 -26.53
C PRO A 16 42.63 -17.11 -25.15
N GLU A 17 43.26 -17.64 -24.10
CA GLU A 17 42.83 -17.40 -22.71
C GLU A 17 43.29 -16.04 -22.17
N LEU A 18 44.46 -15.53 -22.59
CA LEU A 18 44.91 -14.18 -22.22
C LEU A 18 44.07 -13.08 -22.89
N HIS A 19 43.46 -13.35 -24.06
CA HIS A 19 42.55 -12.43 -24.71
C HIS A 19 41.13 -12.46 -24.14
N LYS A 20 40.77 -13.55 -23.45
CA LYS A 20 39.44 -13.67 -22.78
C LYS A 20 39.34 -12.88 -21.48
N ILE A 21 40.47 -12.57 -20.83
CA ILE A 21 40.48 -11.88 -19.54
C ILE A 21 40.28 -10.37 -19.68
N ASP A 22 40.50 -9.80 -20.86
CA ASP A 22 40.43 -8.34 -21.07
C ASP A 22 39.14 -7.84 -21.74
N THR A 23 38.21 -8.72 -22.08
CA THR A 23 36.95 -8.37 -22.80
C THR A 23 35.69 -8.43 -22.00
N GLU A 24 35.70 -8.85 -20.72
CA GLU A 24 34.53 -8.64 -19.87
C GLU A 24 34.54 -7.18 -19.40
N LYS A 25 33.89 -6.35 -20.22
CA LYS A 25 33.59 -4.96 -19.88
C LYS A 25 32.82 -4.92 -18.59
N THR A 26 33.35 -4.18 -17.63
CA THR A 26 32.65 -3.99 -16.34
C THR A 26 31.30 -3.35 -16.59
N ARG A 27 30.26 -4.01 -16.16
CA ARG A 27 28.89 -3.54 -16.33
C ARG A 27 28.12 -3.64 -15.02
N ILE A 28 27.18 -2.73 -14.83
CA ILE A 28 26.16 -2.80 -13.80
C ILE A 28 24.80 -2.54 -14.42
N ILE A 29 23.76 -3.20 -13.91
CA ILE A 29 22.38 -2.97 -14.27
C ILE A 29 21.69 -2.33 -13.06
N LEU A 30 21.11 -1.15 -13.25
CA LEU A 30 20.19 -0.58 -12.30
C LEU A 30 18.78 -1.10 -12.64
N ASN A 31 18.07 -1.61 -11.65
CA ASN A 31 16.65 -2.00 -11.78
C ASN A 31 15.84 -1.03 -10.92
N VAL A 32 14.91 -0.31 -11.53
CA VAL A 32 14.05 0.64 -10.84
C VAL A 32 12.62 0.10 -10.84
N THR A 33 12.07 -0.05 -9.64
CA THR A 33 10.75 -0.65 -9.45
C THR A 33 9.88 0.13 -8.47
N ASP A 34 8.58 -0.05 -8.58
CA ASP A 34 7.61 0.43 -7.60
C ASP A 34 7.76 -0.30 -6.26
N GLU A 35 7.90 0.44 -5.16
CA GLU A 35 8.14 -0.10 -3.82
C GLU A 35 7.05 -1.08 -3.34
N LEU A 36 5.80 -0.88 -3.73
CA LEU A 36 4.67 -1.71 -3.29
C LEU A 36 4.39 -2.89 -4.23
N THR A 37 4.44 -2.64 -5.54
CA THR A 37 3.98 -3.62 -6.55
C THR A 37 5.13 -4.36 -7.22
N SER A 38 6.39 -3.89 -7.03
CA SER A 38 7.59 -4.38 -7.73
C SER A 38 7.49 -4.27 -9.26
N SER A 39 6.57 -3.45 -9.78
CA SER A 39 6.45 -3.18 -11.22
C SER A 39 7.64 -2.36 -11.69
N ALA A 40 8.17 -2.70 -12.88
CA ALA A 40 9.25 -1.95 -13.51
C ALA A 40 8.82 -0.51 -13.83
N LEU A 41 9.72 0.46 -13.63
CA LEU A 41 9.46 1.88 -13.80
C LEU A 41 10.31 2.48 -14.92
N GLU A 42 9.67 2.89 -16.01
CA GLU A 42 10.27 3.61 -17.12
C GLU A 42 10.40 5.11 -16.81
N GLY A 43 11.45 5.76 -17.32
CA GLY A 43 11.60 7.21 -17.29
C GLY A 43 12.22 7.80 -16.02
N ALA A 44 12.67 6.97 -15.08
CA ALA A 44 13.50 7.43 -13.96
C ALA A 44 14.87 7.91 -14.49
N VAL A 45 15.28 9.12 -14.12
CA VAL A 45 16.51 9.76 -14.62
C VAL A 45 17.55 9.80 -13.52
N PHE A 46 18.74 9.29 -13.83
CA PHE A 46 19.88 9.21 -12.91
C PHE A 46 21.09 9.97 -13.41
N THR A 47 21.84 10.53 -12.47
CA THR A 47 23.19 11.03 -12.68
C THR A 47 24.19 9.99 -12.19
N VAL A 48 25.16 9.64 -13.04
CA VAL A 48 26.25 8.71 -12.73
C VAL A 48 27.55 9.48 -12.79
N ALA A 49 28.18 9.72 -11.64
CA ALA A 49 29.39 10.50 -11.52
C ALA A 49 30.61 9.60 -11.22
N ASN A 50 31.62 9.64 -12.06
CA ASN A 50 32.92 9.02 -11.80
C ASN A 50 33.72 9.90 -10.82
N ARG A 51 33.97 9.40 -9.62
CA ARG A 51 34.61 10.15 -8.54
C ARG A 51 36.12 10.39 -8.79
N ARG A 52 36.76 9.61 -9.68
CA ARG A 52 38.19 9.77 -10.01
C ARG A 52 38.40 10.85 -11.07
N THR A 53 37.57 10.86 -12.12
CA THR A 53 37.72 11.79 -13.25
C THR A 53 36.86 13.04 -13.11
N GLY A 54 35.85 13.00 -12.28
CA GLY A 54 34.84 14.06 -12.15
C GLY A 54 33.80 14.07 -13.30
N THR A 55 33.90 13.13 -14.24
CA THR A 55 32.92 13.05 -15.35
C THR A 55 31.58 12.58 -14.85
N THR A 56 30.54 13.14 -15.45
CA THR A 56 29.15 12.81 -15.11
C THR A 56 28.38 12.51 -16.38
N GLN A 57 27.52 11.49 -16.33
CA GLN A 57 26.56 11.17 -17.39
C GLN A 57 25.15 11.11 -16.82
N THR A 58 24.18 11.47 -17.64
CA THR A 58 22.76 11.33 -17.30
C THR A 58 22.17 10.18 -18.12
N VAL A 59 21.43 9.30 -17.45
CA VAL A 59 20.84 8.10 -18.02
C VAL A 59 19.41 7.94 -17.53
N ALA A 60 18.55 7.25 -18.30
CA ALA A 60 17.18 7.01 -17.92
C ALA A 60 16.81 5.53 -18.05
N THR A 61 15.86 5.08 -17.23
CA THR A 61 15.33 3.71 -17.32
C THR A 61 14.52 3.51 -18.58
N ASP A 62 14.70 2.33 -19.18
CA ASP A 62 13.91 1.84 -20.31
C ASP A 62 12.54 1.27 -19.88
N GLY A 63 11.74 0.79 -20.84
CA GLY A 63 10.42 0.19 -20.58
C GLY A 63 10.44 -1.07 -19.71
N SER A 64 11.61 -1.64 -19.44
CA SER A 64 11.81 -2.73 -18.47
C SER A 64 12.29 -2.23 -17.10
N GLY A 65 12.33 -0.92 -16.87
CA GLY A 65 12.82 -0.31 -15.65
C GLY A 65 14.33 -0.41 -15.47
N GLN A 66 15.08 -0.62 -16.56
CA GLN A 66 16.52 -0.88 -16.48
C GLN A 66 17.38 0.24 -17.06
N ILE A 67 18.53 0.44 -16.42
CA ILE A 67 19.66 1.17 -16.99
C ILE A 67 20.84 0.22 -17.04
N ARG A 68 21.48 0.11 -18.21
CA ARG A 68 22.68 -0.70 -18.40
C ARG A 68 23.90 0.22 -18.51
N LEU A 69 24.72 0.27 -17.47
CA LEU A 69 25.99 0.98 -17.47
C LEU A 69 27.07 0.00 -17.90
N THR A 70 27.68 0.26 -19.04
CA THR A 70 28.77 -0.55 -19.62
C THR A 70 30.06 0.27 -19.67
N ASP A 71 31.19 -0.39 -19.88
CA ASP A 71 32.50 0.24 -20.06
C ASP A 71 32.92 1.11 -18.84
N LEU A 72 32.56 0.67 -17.63
CA LEU A 72 32.96 1.38 -16.42
C LEU A 72 34.48 1.29 -16.20
N ASP A 73 35.08 2.42 -15.84
CA ASP A 73 36.49 2.49 -15.48
C ASP A 73 36.81 1.65 -14.24
N LYS A 74 37.91 0.90 -14.31
CA LYS A 74 38.42 0.14 -13.16
C LYS A 74 39.11 1.06 -12.13
N SER A 75 39.26 0.59 -10.91
CA SER A 75 39.89 1.30 -9.79
C SER A 75 39.26 2.66 -9.51
N THR A 76 37.95 2.74 -9.52
CA THR A 76 37.22 3.97 -9.25
C THR A 76 35.87 3.73 -8.57
N THR A 77 35.30 4.79 -8.06
CA THR A 77 33.98 4.81 -7.43
C THR A 77 33.04 5.64 -8.27
N TYR A 78 31.88 5.11 -8.52
CA TYR A 78 30.75 5.83 -9.12
C TYR A 78 29.73 6.21 -8.06
N LEU A 79 29.26 7.44 -8.12
CA LEU A 79 28.10 7.91 -7.38
C LEU A 79 26.91 7.96 -8.32
N ILE A 80 25.85 7.25 -7.95
CA ILE A 80 24.60 7.15 -8.70
C ILE A 80 23.52 7.83 -7.86
N ARG A 81 22.87 8.84 -8.44
CA ARG A 81 21.81 9.60 -7.78
C ARG A 81 20.63 9.78 -8.72
N GLU A 82 19.45 9.52 -8.22
CA GLU A 82 18.24 9.85 -8.96
C GLU A 82 18.04 11.36 -9.01
N GLN A 83 17.82 11.90 -10.22
CA GLN A 83 17.56 13.31 -10.46
C GLN A 83 16.06 13.58 -10.64
N GLN A 84 15.37 12.60 -11.20
CA GLN A 84 13.95 12.70 -11.47
C GLN A 84 13.33 11.30 -11.44
N ALA A 85 12.33 11.12 -10.58
CA ALA A 85 11.49 9.93 -10.59
C ALA A 85 10.52 9.92 -11.79
N PRO A 86 9.96 8.77 -12.14
CA PRO A 86 8.83 8.69 -13.05
C PRO A 86 7.64 9.54 -12.59
N GLU A 87 6.75 9.86 -13.52
CA GLU A 87 5.57 10.69 -13.22
C GLU A 87 4.75 10.15 -12.04
N ASN A 88 4.41 11.04 -11.11
CA ASN A 88 3.69 10.77 -9.85
C ASN A 88 4.46 9.96 -8.80
N TYR A 89 5.69 9.53 -9.08
CA TYR A 89 6.55 8.87 -8.10
C TYR A 89 7.42 9.86 -7.33
N ARG A 90 7.77 9.48 -6.10
CA ARG A 90 8.79 10.14 -5.30
C ARG A 90 10.16 9.60 -5.67
N PRO A 91 11.17 10.46 -5.87
CA PRO A 91 12.52 9.99 -6.14
C PRO A 91 13.12 9.26 -4.93
N ASP A 92 14.08 8.40 -5.21
CA ASP A 92 14.98 7.88 -4.18
C ASP A 92 16.03 8.96 -3.85
N ASP A 93 15.97 9.50 -2.66
CA ASP A 93 16.91 10.53 -2.17
C ASP A 93 18.27 9.93 -1.74
N THR A 94 18.45 8.62 -1.86
CA THR A 94 19.66 7.91 -1.44
C THR A 94 20.79 8.07 -2.48
N ASP A 95 21.98 8.39 -1.99
CA ASP A 95 23.19 8.35 -2.80
C ASP A 95 23.75 6.91 -2.85
N HIS A 96 23.66 6.28 -4.01
CA HIS A 96 24.20 4.94 -4.22
C HIS A 96 25.65 4.99 -4.67
N THR A 97 26.51 4.22 -4.01
CA THR A 97 27.93 4.16 -4.31
C THR A 97 28.28 2.79 -4.88
N VAL A 98 28.91 2.77 -6.05
CA VAL A 98 29.39 1.57 -6.73
C VAL A 98 30.91 1.66 -6.88
N ILE A 99 31.62 0.66 -6.37
CA ILE A 99 33.07 0.58 -6.46
C ILE A 99 33.45 -0.44 -7.52
N VAL A 100 34.22 -0.01 -8.53
CA VAL A 100 34.81 -0.90 -9.55
C VAL A 100 36.25 -1.16 -9.17
N ALA A 101 36.56 -2.39 -8.77
CA ALA A 101 37.91 -2.79 -8.37
C ALA A 101 38.89 -2.83 -9.55
N ALA A 102 40.18 -2.99 -9.28
CA ALA A 102 41.23 -3.06 -10.33
C ALA A 102 41.04 -4.26 -11.27
N ASP A 103 40.51 -5.36 -10.76
CA ASP A 103 40.20 -6.57 -11.53
C ASP A 103 38.85 -6.49 -12.26
N GLY A 104 38.08 -5.38 -12.11
CA GLY A 104 36.79 -5.15 -12.72
C GLY A 104 35.62 -5.69 -11.92
N ARG A 105 35.84 -6.28 -10.74
CA ARG A 105 34.72 -6.67 -9.86
C ARG A 105 34.02 -5.44 -9.32
N ILE A 106 32.73 -5.57 -9.09
CA ILE A 106 31.89 -4.53 -8.51
C ILE A 106 31.65 -4.87 -7.03
N ASP A 107 32.13 -3.98 -6.17
CA ASP A 107 31.90 -4.03 -4.73
C ASP A 107 30.90 -2.95 -4.31
N GLY A 108 30.17 -3.20 -3.23
CA GLY A 108 29.17 -2.28 -2.69
C GLY A 108 27.73 -2.61 -3.08
N ALA A 109 27.51 -3.35 -4.17
CA ALA A 109 26.18 -3.81 -4.59
C ALA A 109 25.96 -5.32 -4.39
N GLY A 110 26.98 -6.07 -3.95
CA GLY A 110 26.88 -7.53 -3.77
C GLY A 110 26.64 -8.35 -5.05
N SER A 111 26.38 -7.68 -6.17
CA SER A 111 26.09 -8.27 -7.47
C SER A 111 26.35 -7.26 -8.60
N THR A 112 26.20 -7.69 -9.85
CA THR A 112 26.21 -6.79 -11.02
C THR A 112 24.92 -6.02 -11.22
N THR A 113 24.01 -6.04 -10.23
CA THR A 113 22.74 -5.31 -10.23
C THR A 113 22.66 -4.39 -9.01
N LEU A 114 22.04 -3.24 -9.20
CA LEU A 114 21.63 -2.30 -8.15
C LEU A 114 20.12 -2.12 -8.25
N ASP A 115 19.41 -2.55 -7.22
CA ASP A 115 17.95 -2.42 -7.16
C ASP A 115 17.59 -1.13 -6.42
N ILE A 116 16.77 -0.30 -7.05
CA ILE A 116 16.28 0.98 -6.56
C ILE A 116 14.77 0.96 -6.60
N THR A 117 14.13 1.50 -5.59
CA THR A 117 12.67 1.57 -5.52
C THR A 117 12.18 3.00 -5.43
N ASN A 118 11.15 3.33 -6.21
CA ASN A 118 10.44 4.59 -6.10
C ASN A 118 9.08 4.39 -5.47
N ARG A 119 8.60 5.42 -4.76
CA ARG A 119 7.35 5.39 -4.02
C ARG A 119 6.26 6.18 -4.71
N LEU A 120 5.11 5.53 -4.90
CA LEU A 120 3.91 6.17 -5.41
C LEU A 120 2.91 6.38 -4.26
N LEU A 121 2.46 7.63 -4.04
CA LEU A 121 1.40 7.89 -3.07
C LEU A 121 0.07 7.36 -3.62
N ARG A 122 -0.58 6.49 -2.86
CA ARG A 122 -1.86 5.88 -3.23
C ARG A 122 -2.90 6.20 -2.17
N VAL A 123 -3.99 6.84 -2.60
CA VAL A 123 -5.12 7.19 -1.74
C VAL A 123 -6.40 6.61 -2.32
N SER A 124 -7.07 5.76 -1.58
CA SER A 124 -8.36 5.18 -1.96
C SER A 124 -9.48 5.81 -1.12
N ILE A 125 -10.49 6.37 -1.76
CA ILE A 125 -11.62 7.02 -1.09
C ILE A 125 -12.91 6.30 -1.45
N SER A 126 -13.62 5.81 -0.43
CA SER A 126 -14.88 5.08 -0.58
C SER A 126 -16.02 5.79 0.15
N ALA A 127 -17.23 5.74 -0.40
CA ALA A 127 -18.46 6.01 0.35
C ALA A 127 -18.87 4.72 1.07
N VAL A 128 -19.07 4.77 2.40
CA VAL A 128 -19.34 3.59 3.21
C VAL A 128 -20.60 3.79 4.04
N ASP A 129 -21.55 2.86 3.93
CA ASP A 129 -22.74 2.84 4.77
C ASP A 129 -22.36 2.60 6.24
N THR A 130 -22.78 3.50 7.12
CA THR A 130 -22.41 3.49 8.54
C THR A 130 -22.97 2.30 9.31
N VAL A 131 -24.07 1.73 8.86
CA VAL A 131 -24.77 0.60 9.51
C VAL A 131 -24.36 -0.73 8.90
N LEU A 132 -24.41 -0.82 7.56
CA LEU A 132 -24.15 -2.06 6.83
C LEU A 132 -22.65 -2.33 6.66
N ARG A 133 -21.78 -1.32 6.87
CA ARG A 133 -20.33 -1.41 6.72
C ARG A 133 -19.89 -1.86 5.34
N SER A 134 -20.67 -1.53 4.31
CA SER A 134 -20.41 -1.84 2.91
C SER A 134 -20.23 -0.57 2.10
N ASN A 135 -19.48 -0.67 1.00
CA ASN A 135 -19.38 0.42 0.04
C ASN A 135 -20.78 0.76 -0.53
N THR A 136 -20.96 2.04 -0.83
CA THR A 136 -22.22 2.60 -1.34
C THR A 136 -21.97 3.18 -2.72
N GLU A 137 -22.80 2.79 -3.67
CA GLU A 137 -22.77 3.29 -5.04
C GLU A 137 -23.69 4.52 -5.21
N GLY A 138 -23.37 5.36 -6.21
CA GLY A 138 -24.26 6.45 -6.65
C GLY A 138 -24.11 7.75 -5.85
N GLU A 139 -23.25 7.80 -4.84
CA GLU A 139 -22.99 9.04 -4.09
C GLU A 139 -22.10 9.98 -4.90
N GLN A 140 -22.51 11.25 -5.03
CA GLN A 140 -21.67 12.29 -5.63
C GLN A 140 -20.63 12.74 -4.60
N LEU A 141 -19.37 12.63 -4.95
CA LEU A 141 -18.24 12.99 -4.10
C LEU A 141 -17.36 14.00 -4.84
N SER A 142 -16.79 14.96 -4.09
CA SER A 142 -15.86 15.95 -4.61
C SER A 142 -14.69 16.12 -3.67
N LEU A 143 -13.47 15.98 -4.19
CA LEU A 143 -12.21 16.13 -3.47
C LEU A 143 -11.67 17.55 -3.63
N TYR A 144 -11.26 18.14 -2.53
CA TYR A 144 -10.67 19.48 -2.45
C TYR A 144 -9.35 19.45 -1.70
N ASN A 145 -8.44 20.35 -2.08
CA ASN A 145 -7.24 20.62 -1.29
C ASN A 145 -7.52 21.59 -0.13
N GLU A 146 -6.49 21.91 0.63
CA GLU A 146 -6.53 22.82 1.77
C GLU A 146 -6.93 24.28 1.38
N GLN A 147 -6.68 24.67 0.13
CA GLN A 147 -7.01 25.98 -0.40
C GLN A 147 -8.43 26.04 -1.00
N ASP A 148 -9.30 25.09 -0.68
CA ASP A 148 -10.66 24.96 -1.21
C ASP A 148 -10.72 24.83 -2.75
N GLN A 149 -9.63 24.37 -3.40
CA GLN A 149 -9.61 24.13 -4.84
C GLN A 149 -10.13 22.71 -5.11
N LEU A 150 -11.08 22.61 -6.05
CA LEU A 150 -11.59 21.34 -6.51
C LEU A 150 -10.52 20.58 -7.30
N ILE A 151 -10.18 19.37 -6.83
CA ILE A 151 -9.25 18.46 -7.51
C ILE A 151 -10.01 17.55 -8.48
N ARG A 152 -11.05 16.87 -7.96
CA ARG A 152 -11.83 15.93 -8.76
C ARG A 152 -13.21 15.70 -8.16
N SER A 153 -14.20 15.46 -9.04
CA SER A 153 -15.53 14.97 -8.66
C SER A 153 -15.80 13.61 -9.32
N TRP A 154 -16.46 12.71 -8.60
CA TRP A 154 -16.83 11.40 -9.11
C TRP A 154 -18.11 10.88 -8.44
N THR A 155 -18.65 9.82 -9.02
CA THR A 155 -19.74 9.05 -8.41
C THR A 155 -19.16 7.80 -7.76
N SER A 156 -19.52 7.52 -6.52
CA SER A 156 -19.04 6.34 -5.81
C SER A 156 -19.50 5.04 -6.46
N SER A 157 -18.66 4.01 -6.38
CA SER A 157 -18.91 2.65 -6.83
C SER A 157 -18.81 1.67 -5.66
N ASP A 158 -18.94 0.39 -5.96
CA ASP A 158 -18.70 -0.72 -5.02
C ASP A 158 -17.24 -0.85 -4.54
N SER A 159 -16.33 -0.12 -5.20
CA SER A 159 -14.91 -0.02 -4.85
C SER A 159 -14.52 1.43 -4.53
N GLY A 160 -13.39 1.62 -3.85
CA GLY A 160 -12.83 2.96 -3.62
C GLY A 160 -12.32 3.59 -4.92
N GLN A 161 -12.45 4.91 -5.03
CA GLN A 161 -11.78 5.68 -6.08
C GLN A 161 -10.30 5.81 -5.69
N LEU A 162 -9.42 5.30 -6.53
CA LEU A 162 -7.97 5.41 -6.36
C LEU A 162 -7.45 6.73 -6.95
N PHE A 163 -6.62 7.42 -6.16
CA PHE A 163 -5.85 8.60 -6.55
C PHE A 163 -4.37 8.29 -6.41
N THR A 164 -3.60 8.60 -7.44
CA THR A 164 -2.14 8.43 -7.49
C THR A 164 -1.40 9.73 -7.82
N ASP A 165 -2.15 10.78 -8.03
CA ASP A 165 -1.71 12.12 -8.42
C ASP A 165 -1.82 13.15 -7.27
N LEU A 166 -2.08 12.69 -6.04
CA LEU A 166 -2.08 13.56 -4.87
C LEU A 166 -0.67 13.70 -4.28
N THR A 167 -0.39 14.86 -3.72
CA THR A 167 0.81 15.12 -2.93
C THR A 167 0.51 14.99 -1.44
N GLU A 168 1.54 14.94 -0.60
CA GLU A 168 1.36 15.10 0.84
C GLU A 168 0.64 16.38 1.17
N GLY A 169 -0.23 16.33 2.16
CA GLY A 169 -0.99 17.50 2.60
C GLY A 169 -2.38 17.18 3.10
N SER A 170 -3.09 18.23 3.44
CA SER A 170 -4.47 18.17 3.95
C SER A 170 -5.46 18.30 2.82
N TYR A 171 -6.46 17.44 2.85
CA TYR A 171 -7.54 17.37 1.86
C TYR A 171 -8.87 17.18 2.58
N TYR A 172 -9.95 17.39 1.85
CA TYR A 172 -11.26 16.99 2.34
C TYR A 172 -12.17 16.56 1.19
N VAL A 173 -13.08 15.67 1.50
CA VAL A 173 -14.16 15.26 0.59
C VAL A 173 -15.44 15.93 1.00
N VAL A 174 -16.23 16.36 0.01
CA VAL A 174 -17.60 16.81 0.15
C VAL A 174 -18.52 15.78 -0.48
N ARG A 175 -19.62 15.43 0.21
CA ARG A 175 -20.69 14.60 -0.34
C ARG A 175 -21.83 15.48 -0.84
N GLY A 176 -22.36 15.16 -2.03
CA GLY A 176 -23.38 15.93 -2.71
C GLY A 176 -22.82 16.96 -3.68
N LYS A 177 -23.66 17.92 -4.09
CA LYS A 177 -23.22 18.99 -5.00
C LYS A 177 -22.25 19.91 -4.27
N ALA A 178 -21.15 20.21 -4.94
CA ALA A 178 -20.04 21.03 -4.44
C ALA A 178 -20.47 22.43 -3.93
N ASP A 179 -21.53 22.99 -4.50
CA ASP A 179 -21.98 24.38 -4.25
C ASP A 179 -22.95 24.52 -3.07
N SER A 180 -23.24 23.46 -2.32
CA SER A 180 -24.14 23.61 -1.18
C SER A 180 -23.38 24.24 0.01
N ALA A 181 -23.79 25.42 0.42
CA ALA A 181 -23.20 26.20 1.52
C ALA A 181 -23.13 25.44 2.87
N ASN A 182 -23.84 24.34 3.00
CA ASN A 182 -23.92 23.48 4.19
C ASN A 182 -23.34 22.05 3.94
N ALA A 183 -22.57 21.86 2.89
CA ALA A 183 -21.97 20.56 2.60
C ALA A 183 -20.99 20.17 3.70
N ARG A 184 -21.18 18.98 4.29
CA ARG A 184 -20.28 18.47 5.32
C ARG A 184 -18.94 18.11 4.69
N LYS A 185 -17.87 18.70 5.23
CA LYS A 185 -16.48 18.38 4.89
C LYS A 185 -16.01 17.17 5.67
N TYR A 186 -15.36 16.23 4.99
CA TYR A 186 -14.70 15.05 5.58
C TYR A 186 -13.20 15.19 5.38
N PRO A 187 -12.48 15.77 6.36
CA PRO A 187 -11.05 16.06 6.22
C PRO A 187 -10.20 14.79 6.38
N PHE A 188 -9.06 14.76 5.70
CA PHE A 188 -8.03 13.74 5.85
C PHE A 188 -6.65 14.31 5.44
N THR A 189 -5.59 13.59 5.78
CA THR A 189 -4.22 13.98 5.46
C THR A 189 -3.53 12.86 4.68
N VAL A 190 -2.96 13.20 3.54
CA VAL A 190 -2.12 12.29 2.74
C VAL A 190 -0.72 12.32 3.32
N GLN A 191 -0.18 11.16 3.66
CA GLN A 191 1.15 10.97 4.23
C GLN A 191 2.08 10.32 3.21
N ASP A 192 3.39 10.55 3.36
CA ASP A 192 4.42 9.86 2.57
C ASP A 192 4.57 8.41 3.08
N THR A 193 3.84 7.51 2.43
CA THR A 193 3.90 6.07 2.74
C THR A 193 3.69 5.25 1.46
N ALA A 194 4.37 4.11 1.35
CA ALA A 194 4.19 3.16 0.25
C ALA A 194 2.82 2.48 0.26
N SER A 195 2.22 2.33 1.44
CA SER A 195 0.93 1.67 1.60
C SER A 195 -0.21 2.50 1.04
N THR A 196 -1.21 1.85 0.45
CA THR A 196 -2.45 2.52 0.05
C THR A 196 -3.18 3.05 1.29
N GLN A 197 -3.40 4.36 1.32
CA GLN A 197 -4.15 5.03 2.38
C GLN A 197 -5.63 4.98 2.05
N ASN A 198 -6.42 4.35 2.93
CA ASN A 198 -7.86 4.16 2.72
C ASN A 198 -8.66 5.14 3.56
N TRP A 199 -9.48 5.96 2.90
CA TRP A 199 -10.36 6.93 3.55
C TRP A 199 -11.82 6.63 3.23
N THR A 200 -12.69 6.83 4.19
CA THR A 200 -14.12 6.56 4.04
C THR A 200 -14.95 7.78 4.30
N VAL A 201 -15.91 8.03 3.41
CA VAL A 201 -16.96 9.03 3.58
C VAL A 201 -18.21 8.33 4.09
N PRO A 202 -18.68 8.62 5.32
CA PRO A 202 -19.82 7.94 5.91
C PRO A 202 -21.13 8.34 5.22
N VAL A 203 -21.92 7.34 4.90
CA VAL A 203 -23.24 7.47 4.27
C VAL A 203 -24.27 6.75 5.13
N PHE A 204 -25.47 7.27 5.18
CA PHE A 204 -26.64 6.60 5.74
C PHE A 204 -27.66 6.37 4.62
N THR A 205 -27.86 5.11 4.24
CA THR A 205 -28.74 4.76 3.13
C THR A 205 -30.14 4.37 3.62
N LEU A 206 -31.10 4.33 2.70
CA LEU A 206 -32.44 3.82 3.00
C LEU A 206 -32.38 2.36 3.49
N ARG A 207 -31.44 1.55 2.94
CA ARG A 207 -31.19 0.17 3.39
C ARG A 207 -30.77 0.12 4.86
N SER A 208 -29.94 1.04 5.31
CA SER A 208 -29.56 1.20 6.73
C SER A 208 -30.76 1.51 7.61
N GLY A 209 -31.61 2.43 7.13
CA GLY A 209 -32.84 2.79 7.86
C GLY A 209 -33.78 1.57 8.05
N VAL A 210 -33.96 0.77 7.02
CA VAL A 210 -34.74 -0.47 7.08
C VAL A 210 -34.10 -1.49 8.03
N ALA A 211 -32.77 -1.69 7.94
CA ALA A 211 -32.06 -2.62 8.82
C ALA A 211 -32.19 -2.22 10.30
N LEU A 212 -32.05 -0.93 10.63
CA LEU A 212 -32.27 -0.44 12.00
C LEU A 212 -33.70 -0.62 12.47
N ALA A 213 -34.69 -0.36 11.62
CA ALA A 213 -36.09 -0.57 11.96
C ALA A 213 -36.38 -2.05 12.26
N VAL A 214 -35.87 -2.97 11.45
CA VAL A 214 -36.00 -4.42 11.69
C VAL A 214 -35.34 -4.82 13.01
N LEU A 215 -34.12 -4.34 13.27
CA LEU A 215 -33.44 -4.61 14.54
C LEU A 215 -34.21 -4.10 15.75
N ALA A 216 -34.81 -2.90 15.66
CA ALA A 216 -35.64 -2.34 16.73
C ALA A 216 -36.89 -3.22 17.00
N VAL A 217 -37.57 -3.68 15.94
CA VAL A 217 -38.72 -4.57 16.07
C VAL A 217 -38.35 -5.90 16.72
N VAL A 218 -37.21 -6.50 16.30
CA VAL A 218 -36.71 -7.74 16.90
C VAL A 218 -36.32 -7.54 18.37
N ALA A 219 -35.69 -6.43 18.72
CA ALA A 219 -35.34 -6.12 20.10
C ALA A 219 -36.55 -5.96 20.99
N VAL A 220 -37.61 -5.25 20.53
CA VAL A 220 -38.85 -5.11 21.23
C VAL A 220 -39.53 -6.48 21.41
N GLY A 221 -39.60 -7.30 20.36
CA GLY A 221 -40.13 -8.66 20.43
C GLY A 221 -39.39 -9.54 21.45
N ALA A 222 -38.05 -9.47 21.49
CA ALA A 222 -37.26 -10.21 22.47
C ALA A 222 -37.55 -9.77 23.92
N VAL A 223 -37.71 -8.48 24.18
CA VAL A 223 -38.09 -7.97 25.50
C VAL A 223 -39.45 -8.48 25.90
N TRP A 224 -40.46 -8.43 25.00
CA TRP A 224 -41.78 -8.98 25.24
C TRP A 224 -41.77 -10.48 25.55
N LEU A 225 -40.96 -11.24 24.83
CA LEU A 225 -40.78 -12.66 25.08
C LEU A 225 -40.19 -12.93 26.47
N LEU A 226 -39.20 -12.18 26.88
CA LEU A 226 -38.58 -12.29 28.21
C LEU A 226 -39.58 -11.96 29.33
N VAL A 227 -40.37 -10.90 29.18
CA VAL A 227 -41.45 -10.53 30.11
C VAL A 227 -42.49 -11.63 30.19
N PHE A 228 -42.93 -12.18 29.06
CA PHE A 228 -43.88 -13.29 29.00
C PHE A 228 -43.32 -14.54 29.72
N LEU A 229 -42.09 -14.95 29.41
CA LEU A 229 -41.44 -16.10 30.05
C LEU A 229 -41.32 -15.90 31.56
N TRP A 230 -40.92 -14.70 31.97
CA TRP A 230 -40.84 -14.36 33.40
C TRP A 230 -42.22 -14.48 34.09
N GLY A 231 -43.29 -13.98 33.45
CA GLY A 231 -44.65 -14.13 33.93
C GLY A 231 -45.11 -15.59 34.06
N VAL A 232 -44.75 -16.45 33.07
CA VAL A 232 -45.06 -17.89 33.14
C VAL A 232 -44.27 -18.55 34.28
N LEU A 233 -42.98 -18.24 34.43
CA LEU A 233 -42.18 -18.79 35.51
C LEU A 233 -42.67 -18.33 36.90
N ALA A 234 -43.05 -17.08 37.04
CA ALA A 234 -43.63 -16.57 38.26
C ALA A 234 -44.92 -17.27 38.66
N ARG A 235 -45.84 -17.53 37.69
CA ARG A 235 -47.08 -18.31 37.90
C ARG A 235 -46.75 -19.75 38.32
N ARG A 236 -45.78 -20.43 37.66
CA ARG A 236 -45.34 -21.79 38.04
C ARG A 236 -44.77 -21.84 39.45
N ARG A 237 -43.98 -20.82 39.84
CA ARG A 237 -43.41 -20.72 41.20
C ARG A 237 -44.51 -20.50 42.25
N LYS A 238 -45.51 -19.70 41.92
CA LYS A 238 -46.65 -19.46 42.81
C LYS A 238 -47.52 -20.70 42.97
N ALA A 239 -47.77 -21.44 41.89
CA ALA A 239 -48.52 -22.72 41.93
C ALA A 239 -47.77 -23.79 42.74
N ARG A 240 -46.43 -23.91 42.58
CA ARG A 240 -45.62 -24.85 43.39
C ARG A 240 -45.63 -24.51 44.86
N LYS A 241 -45.58 -23.23 45.22
CA LYS A 241 -45.69 -22.80 46.63
C LYS A 241 -47.06 -23.07 47.24
N ALA A 242 -48.13 -22.87 46.46
CA ALA A 242 -49.51 -23.20 46.89
C ALA A 242 -49.69 -24.72 47.07
N ALA A 243 -49.17 -25.55 46.19
CA ALA A 243 -49.24 -27.01 46.33
C ALA A 243 -48.46 -27.50 47.57
N ALA A 244 -47.27 -26.96 47.82
CA ALA A 244 -46.47 -27.32 48.98
C ALA A 244 -47.14 -26.91 50.29
N ALA A 245 -47.83 -25.75 50.34
CA ALA A 245 -48.61 -25.32 51.53
C ALA A 245 -49.84 -26.19 51.76
N GLN A 246 -50.47 -26.72 50.73
CA GLN A 246 -51.57 -27.68 50.87
C GLN A 246 -51.09 -29.05 51.42
N ASP A 247 -49.96 -29.52 50.97
CA ASP A 247 -49.36 -30.77 51.42
C ASP A 247 -49.00 -30.72 52.95
N GLU A 248 -48.43 -29.57 53.39
CA GLU A 248 -48.10 -29.30 54.76
C GLU A 248 -49.33 -29.23 55.69
N THR A 249 -50.46 -28.72 55.19
CA THR A 249 -51.72 -28.69 55.96
C THR A 249 -52.40 -30.04 56.06
N LEU A 250 -52.26 -30.93 55.06
CA LEU A 250 -52.73 -32.32 55.11
C LEU A 250 -51.92 -33.17 56.08
N ASP A 251 -50.59 -33.05 56.09
CA ASP A 251 -49.71 -33.77 57.00
C ASP A 251 -49.95 -33.39 58.48
N GLN A 252 -50.26 -32.14 58.74
CA GLN A 252 -50.63 -31.66 60.08
C GLN A 252 -52.03 -32.15 60.53
N SER A 253 -52.95 -32.44 59.61
CA SER A 253 -54.28 -32.96 59.95
C SER A 253 -54.26 -34.46 60.26
N GLU A 254 -53.39 -35.24 59.58
CA GLU A 254 -53.20 -36.70 59.85
C GLU A 254 -52.48 -36.97 61.17
N ASN A 255 -51.59 -36.05 61.58
CA ASN A 255 -50.80 -36.23 62.80
C ASN A 255 -51.56 -35.80 64.08
N LYS A 256 -52.83 -35.36 64.00
CA LYS A 256 -53.75 -34.96 65.09
C LYS A 256 -54.91 -35.92 65.32
N SER A 257 -55.08 -36.94 64.56
CA SER A 257 -56.08 -38.04 64.75
C SER A 257 -55.41 -39.25 65.42
#